data_1b07e38fd082e1965a3686e2e6ecb13b
#
_entry.id   1b07e38fd082e1965a3686e2e6ecb13b
#
_cell.length_a   1.000
_cell.length_b   1.000
_cell.length_c   1.000
_cell.angle_alpha   90.00
_cell.angle_beta   90.00
_cell.angle_gamma   90.00
#
_symmetry.space_group_name_H-M   'P 1'
#
loop_
_entity.id
_entity.type
_entity.pdbx_description
1 polymer ?
#
loop_
_entity_poly.entity_id
_entity_poly.type
_entity_poly.pdbx_seq_one_letter_code
_entity_poly.pdbx_strand_id
1 'polypeptide(L)'
;HGGAYLIGSPATHRAITTHLARRCAAEVCAVDYRRAPEHPFPAARDDALAVYLALLEAGHSPRRLLLAGDSAGGHLALSLALELKACGLPLPAGLLLFSP
;
A
#
# COMPACT_ATOMS: atom_id res chain seq x y z
N HIS A 1 -0.03 5.29 3.18
CA HIS A 1 0.35 6.32 4.14
C HIS A 1 -0.57 6.32 5.36
N GLY A 2 -0.03 6.71 6.53
CA GLY A 2 -0.81 6.91 7.74
C GLY A 2 -1.73 8.14 7.62
N GLY A 3 -2.54 8.37 8.65
CA GLY A 3 -3.49 9.49 8.73
C GLY A 3 -4.91 9.06 9.07
N ALA A 4 -5.06 7.94 9.75
CA ALA A 4 -6.35 7.40 10.23
C ALA A 4 -7.40 7.24 9.11
N TYR A 5 -6.99 7.08 7.87
CA TYR A 5 -7.85 7.08 6.67
C TYR A 5 -8.57 8.42 6.40
N LEU A 6 -8.26 9.46 7.15
CA LEU A 6 -8.93 10.76 7.04
C LEU A 6 -8.05 11.83 6.45
N ILE A 7 -6.75 11.78 6.71
CA ILE A 7 -5.76 12.77 6.29
C ILE A 7 -4.53 12.11 5.71
N GLY A 8 -3.57 12.91 5.29
CA GLY A 8 -2.33 12.43 4.69
C GLY A 8 -2.44 12.21 3.20
N SER A 9 -1.29 12.03 2.59
CA SER A 9 -1.14 11.82 1.14
C SER A 9 0.25 11.27 0.83
N PRO A 10 0.53 10.84 -0.41
CA PRO A 10 1.90 10.56 -0.83
C PRO A 10 2.86 11.73 -0.57
N ALA A 11 2.39 12.97 -0.71
CA ALA A 11 3.21 14.17 -0.48
C ALA A 11 3.63 14.31 0.99
N THR A 12 2.75 14.02 1.96
CA THR A 12 3.07 14.10 3.39
C THR A 12 4.08 13.06 3.84
N HIS A 13 4.21 11.96 3.09
CA HIS A 13 5.11 10.84 3.39
C HIS A 13 6.32 10.77 2.46
N ARG A 14 6.54 11.80 1.65
CA ARG A 14 7.62 11.81 0.65
C ARG A 14 9.01 11.61 1.25
N ALA A 15 9.29 12.18 2.41
CA ALA A 15 10.56 11.99 3.09
C ALA A 15 10.80 10.50 3.41
N ILE A 16 9.77 9.80 3.88
CA ILE A 16 9.85 8.37 4.22
C ILE A 16 10.03 7.54 2.95
N THR A 17 9.21 7.78 1.92
CA THR A 17 9.28 7.01 0.67
C THR A 17 10.59 7.23 -0.06
N THR A 18 11.11 8.45 -0.07
CA THR A 18 12.42 8.76 -0.67
C THR A 18 13.54 8.05 0.09
N HIS A 19 13.47 8.03 1.42
CA HIS A 19 14.47 7.37 2.25
C HIS A 19 14.46 5.86 2.03
N LEU A 20 13.28 5.25 1.98
CA LEU A 20 13.13 3.82 1.68
C LEU A 20 13.68 3.47 0.30
N ALA A 21 13.36 4.28 -0.72
CA ALA A 21 13.84 4.06 -2.08
C ALA A 21 15.37 4.06 -2.14
N ARG A 22 16.02 5.01 -1.46
CA ARG A 22 17.48 5.12 -1.42
C ARG A 22 18.11 3.97 -0.65
N ARG A 23 17.59 3.67 0.54
CA ARG A 23 18.17 2.66 1.44
C ARG A 23 18.00 1.24 0.93
N CYS A 24 16.89 0.98 0.26
CA CYS A 24 16.57 -0.35 -0.24
C CYS A 24 16.96 -0.53 -1.71
N ALA A 25 17.49 0.50 -2.38
CA ALA A 25 17.76 0.50 -3.81
C ALA A 25 16.54 0.00 -4.61
N ALA A 26 15.36 0.51 -4.26
CA ALA A 26 14.08 0.08 -4.79
C ALA A 26 13.26 1.26 -5.31
N GLU A 27 12.34 0.97 -6.21
CA GLU A 27 11.30 1.92 -6.58
C GLU A 27 10.20 1.88 -5.53
N VAL A 28 9.66 3.05 -5.17
CA VAL A 28 8.54 3.16 -4.25
C VAL A 28 7.34 3.76 -4.97
N CYS A 29 6.26 3.01 -5.02
CA CYS A 29 4.97 3.46 -5.52
C CYS A 29 4.09 3.83 -4.33
N ALA A 30 3.88 5.12 -4.11
CA ALA A 30 3.01 5.59 -3.04
C ALA A 30 1.57 5.71 -3.54
N VAL A 31 0.66 5.00 -2.90
CA VAL A 31 -0.74 4.97 -3.32
C VAL A 31 -1.50 6.15 -2.72
N ASP A 32 -2.13 6.95 -3.58
CA ASP A 32 -3.03 8.03 -3.16
C ASP A 32 -4.45 7.49 -3.06
N TYR A 33 -4.70 6.70 -2.03
CA TYR A 33 -6.00 6.09 -1.84
C TYR A 33 -7.05 7.10 -1.37
N ARG A 34 -8.31 6.84 -1.72
CA ARG A 34 -9.45 7.66 -1.30
C ARG A 34 -9.63 7.58 0.21
N ARG A 35 -9.92 8.72 0.82
CA ARG A 35 -10.04 8.87 2.27
C ARG A 35 -11.48 9.04 2.71
N ALA A 36 -11.75 8.62 3.93
CA ALA A 36 -12.98 8.92 4.64
C ALA A 36 -12.96 10.38 5.15
N PRO A 37 -14.12 10.97 5.48
CA PRO A 37 -15.46 10.40 5.39
C PRO A 37 -16.07 10.43 4.00
N GLU A 38 -15.47 11.12 3.02
CA GLU A 38 -16.01 11.26 1.67
C GLU A 38 -16.08 9.90 0.96
N HIS A 39 -15.09 9.04 1.21
CA HIS A 39 -14.99 7.70 0.64
C HIS A 39 -14.74 6.68 1.76
N PRO A 40 -15.79 6.19 2.42
CA PRO A 40 -15.63 5.25 3.52
C PRO A 40 -15.17 3.87 3.05
N PHE A 41 -14.81 3.02 4.01
CA PHE A 41 -14.48 1.62 3.72
C PHE A 41 -15.53 0.99 2.79
N PRO A 42 -15.14 0.24 1.77
CA PRO A 42 -13.79 -0.27 1.50
C PRO A 42 -13.00 0.52 0.44
N ALA A 43 -13.30 1.80 0.20
CA ALA A 43 -12.72 2.57 -0.90
C ALA A 43 -11.18 2.54 -0.91
N ALA A 44 -10.53 2.76 0.23
CA ALA A 44 -9.07 2.75 0.32
C ALA A 44 -8.48 1.37 -0.05
N ARG A 45 -9.11 0.30 0.43
CA ARG A 45 -8.68 -1.07 0.11
C ARG A 45 -8.86 -1.37 -1.37
N ASP A 46 -9.97 -0.96 -1.95
CA ASP A 46 -10.24 -1.16 -3.37
C ASP A 46 -9.23 -0.41 -4.24
N ASP A 47 -8.86 0.80 -3.84
CA ASP A 47 -7.82 1.56 -4.53
C ASP A 47 -6.45 0.88 -4.44
N ALA A 48 -6.08 0.41 -3.26
CA ALA A 48 -4.83 -0.31 -3.06
C ALA A 48 -4.78 -1.61 -3.88
N LEU A 49 -5.88 -2.35 -3.92
CA LEU A 49 -6.02 -3.55 -4.74
C LEU A 49 -5.86 -3.23 -6.23
N ALA A 50 -6.51 -2.17 -6.70
CA ALA A 50 -6.42 -1.76 -8.10
C ALA A 50 -4.97 -1.43 -8.50
N VAL A 51 -4.23 -0.71 -7.65
CA VAL A 51 -2.82 -0.40 -7.90
C VAL A 51 -1.97 -1.67 -7.90
N TYR A 52 -2.18 -2.56 -6.95
CA TYR A 52 -1.43 -3.82 -6.86
C TYR A 52 -1.64 -4.66 -8.13
N LEU A 53 -2.89 -4.84 -8.56
CA LEU A 53 -3.20 -5.59 -9.77
C LEU A 53 -2.62 -4.93 -11.02
N ALA A 54 -2.63 -3.61 -11.10
CA ALA A 54 -2.02 -2.87 -12.20
C ALA A 54 -0.50 -3.10 -12.27
N LEU A 55 0.18 -3.18 -11.14
CA LEU A 55 1.60 -3.49 -11.08
C LEU A 55 1.88 -4.92 -11.60
N LEU A 56 1.07 -5.89 -11.21
CA LEU A 56 1.20 -7.25 -11.73
C LEU A 56 0.98 -7.31 -13.24
N GLU A 57 -0.04 -6.61 -13.73
CA GLU A 57 -0.35 -6.55 -15.16
C GLU A 57 0.77 -5.85 -15.96
N ALA A 58 1.43 -4.87 -15.37
CA ALA A 58 2.59 -4.21 -15.97
C ALA A 58 3.86 -5.09 -16.00
N GLY A 59 3.81 -6.29 -15.45
CA GLY A 59 4.90 -7.26 -15.49
C GLY A 59 5.76 -7.34 -14.24
N HIS A 60 5.40 -6.63 -13.16
CA HIS A 60 6.12 -6.77 -11.90
C HIS A 60 5.80 -8.12 -11.25
N SER A 61 6.85 -8.87 -10.90
CA SER A 61 6.67 -10.15 -10.22
C SER A 61 6.20 -9.91 -8.78
N PRO A 62 5.19 -10.65 -8.28
CA PRO A 62 4.76 -10.54 -6.89
C PRO A 62 5.88 -10.88 -5.90
N ARG A 63 6.85 -11.71 -6.30
CA ARG A 63 8.03 -12.05 -5.50
C ARG A 63 8.98 -10.87 -5.28
N ARG A 64 8.82 -9.79 -6.03
CA ARG A 64 9.63 -8.57 -5.95
C ARG A 64 8.83 -7.37 -5.45
N LEU A 65 7.59 -7.58 -5.04
CA LEU A 65 6.73 -6.55 -4.47
C LEU A 65 6.66 -6.68 -2.96
N LEU A 66 6.84 -5.55 -2.28
CA LEU A 66 6.63 -5.42 -0.85
C LEU A 66 5.51 -4.42 -0.62
N LEU A 67 4.64 -4.72 0.31
CA LEU A 67 3.66 -3.75 0.80
C LEU A 67 4.20 -3.13 2.08
N ALA A 68 4.20 -1.82 2.14
CA ALA A 68 4.67 -1.08 3.30
C ALA A 68 3.66 -0.03 3.73
N GLY A 69 3.57 0.23 5.01
CA GLY A 69 2.68 1.27 5.52
C GLY A 69 2.88 1.55 7.00
N ASP A 70 2.56 2.78 7.37
CA ASP A 70 2.56 3.25 8.75
C ASP A 70 1.14 3.51 9.25
N SER A 71 0.85 3.19 10.49
CA SER A 71 -0.45 3.41 11.13
C SER A 71 -1.61 2.88 10.26
N ALA A 72 -2.54 3.72 9.82
CA ALA A 72 -3.62 3.34 8.90
C ALA A 72 -3.10 2.73 7.59
N GLY A 73 -1.98 3.20 7.08
CA GLY A 73 -1.32 2.61 5.91
C GLY A 73 -0.80 1.20 6.19
N GLY A 74 -0.31 0.94 7.38
CA GLY A 74 0.07 -0.41 7.81
C GLY A 74 -1.13 -1.34 7.90
N HIS A 75 -2.23 -0.86 8.48
CA HIS A 75 -3.49 -1.59 8.51
C HIS A 75 -4.00 -1.88 7.09
N LEU A 76 -3.92 -0.88 6.20
CA LEU A 76 -4.34 -1.04 4.81
C LEU A 76 -3.48 -2.08 4.07
N ALA A 77 -2.17 -2.07 4.27
CA ALA A 77 -1.26 -3.04 3.68
C ALA A 77 -1.61 -4.47 4.12
N LEU A 78 -1.87 -4.66 5.41
CA LEU A 78 -2.30 -5.96 5.94
C LEU A 78 -3.67 -6.38 5.39
N SER A 79 -4.62 -5.45 5.36
CA SER A 79 -5.96 -5.70 4.82
C SER A 79 -5.90 -6.11 3.35
N LEU A 80 -5.05 -5.45 2.56
CA LEU A 80 -4.83 -5.83 1.17
C LEU A 80 -4.26 -7.25 1.05
N ALA A 81 -3.27 -7.59 1.85
CA ALA A 81 -2.68 -8.93 1.82
C ALA A 81 -3.71 -10.01 2.16
N LEU A 82 -4.56 -9.76 3.15
CA LEU A 82 -5.64 -10.68 3.51
C LEU A 82 -6.67 -10.82 2.40
N GLU A 83 -7.02 -9.73 1.74
CA GLU A 83 -7.93 -9.75 0.59
C GLU A 83 -7.35 -10.54 -0.58
N LEU A 84 -6.08 -10.32 -0.90
CA LEU A 84 -5.37 -11.09 -1.94
C LEU A 84 -5.41 -12.58 -1.64
N LYS A 85 -5.16 -12.96 -0.39
CA LYS A 85 -5.20 -14.36 0.04
C LYS A 85 -6.61 -14.93 -0.08
N ALA A 86 -7.62 -14.20 0.37
CA ALA A 86 -9.02 -14.65 0.30
C ALA A 86 -9.50 -14.84 -1.14
N CYS A 87 -9.03 -14.01 -2.07
CA CYS A 87 -9.40 -14.09 -3.49
C CYS A 87 -8.51 -15.05 -4.30
N GLY A 88 -7.53 -15.68 -3.68
CA GLY A 88 -6.60 -16.57 -4.39
C GLY A 88 -5.68 -15.83 -5.37
N LEU A 89 -5.44 -14.54 -5.14
CA LEU A 89 -4.55 -13.73 -5.97
C LEU A 89 -3.09 -13.83 -5.50
N PRO A 90 -2.11 -13.54 -6.38
CA PRO A 90 -0.70 -13.63 -5.99
C PRO A 90 -0.37 -12.70 -4.83
N LEU A 91 0.30 -13.25 -3.81
CA LEU A 91 0.73 -12.51 -2.63
C LEU A 91 2.05 -11.77 -2.88
N PRO A 92 2.26 -10.60 -2.23
CA PRO A 92 3.56 -9.93 -2.26
C PRO A 92 4.63 -10.76 -1.54
N ALA A 93 5.90 -10.41 -1.76
CA ALA A 93 7.02 -11.08 -1.12
C ALA A 93 7.05 -10.84 0.40
N GLY A 94 6.51 -9.74 0.87
CA GLY A 94 6.47 -9.43 2.29
C GLY A 94 5.69 -8.16 2.61
N LEU A 95 5.54 -7.93 3.90
CA LEU A 95 4.88 -6.76 4.47
C LEU A 95 5.88 -6.03 5.39
N LEU A 96 5.86 -4.71 5.33
CA LEU A 96 6.62 -3.85 6.23
C LEU A 96 5.64 -2.92 6.93
N LEU A 97 5.31 -3.24 8.17
CA LEU A 97 4.24 -2.59 8.91
C LEU A 97 4.80 -1.81 10.09
N PHE A 98 4.50 -0.52 10.13
CA PHE A 98 4.90 0.37 11.21
C PHE A 98 3.65 0.79 11.98
N SER A 99 3.51 0.29 13.21
CA SER A 99 2.37 0.59 14.10
C SER A 99 1.02 0.48 13.38
N PRO A 100 0.76 -0.66 12.79
CA PRO A 100 -0.45 -0.86 12.00
C PRO A 100 -1.73 -0.76 12.82
#